data_f5e2a25ad2839cd7c9b479773609997a
#
_entry.id   f5e2a25ad2839cd7c9b479773609997a
#
_cell.length_a   1.000
_cell.length_b   1.000
_cell.length_c   1.000
_cell.angle_alpha   90.00
_cell.angle_beta   90.00
_cell.angle_gamma   90.00
#
_symmetry.space_group_name_H-M   'P 1'
#
loop_
_entity.id
_entity.type
_entity.pdbx_description
1 polymer ?
#
loop_
_entity_poly.entity_id
_entity_poly.type
_entity_poly.pdbx_seq_one_letter_code
_entity_poly.pdbx_strand_id
1 'polypeptide(L)'
;DGFRQFYLRRMKMKNIYTMSVEEVKANAKIKLNVCDHEVDMYWKVAIEVLETIEENNKNNEPTVMVIPYGPLGPYSRLVYLVNKYRVSLKNCIFINMDEYLTDDKEYIDINDPLSFRGGMNRIFYNLIDEELNVLPENRSFPDPHNPNKPMEIIEKYGKLDMVFGGVGINGHYAFNEPPRDGENVSIEEFMNRPTRVLEISNETKTINAFMNCGGDLNGIPKYCITVGMKEMFMAKKIRMCMPRDWNAGALRKILHGEICANGPCSLFQLHADAMIYASEVALQSPVPEIRVYNK
;
A
#
# COMPACT_ATOMS: atom_id res chain seq x y z
N ASP A 1 -2.28 27.76 -26.36
CA ASP A 1 -1.60 27.63 -25.03
C ASP A 1 -1.61 26.21 -24.46
N GLY A 2 -2.70 25.46 -24.63
CA GLY A 2 -2.82 24.08 -24.15
C GLY A 2 -1.80 23.10 -24.75
N PHE A 3 -1.51 23.22 -26.05
CA PHE A 3 -0.54 22.35 -26.72
C PHE A 3 0.90 22.58 -26.23
N ARG A 4 1.26 23.83 -25.95
CA ARG A 4 2.57 24.19 -25.40
C ARG A 4 2.74 23.69 -23.97
N GLN A 5 1.69 23.82 -23.13
CA GLN A 5 1.69 23.25 -21.77
C GLN A 5 1.76 21.73 -21.76
N PHE A 6 1.01 21.06 -22.65
CA PHE A 6 1.07 19.61 -22.82
C PHE A 6 2.47 19.14 -23.24
N TYR A 7 3.09 19.84 -24.20
CA TYR A 7 4.43 19.50 -24.69
C TYR A 7 5.51 19.73 -23.63
N LEU A 8 5.45 20.83 -22.87
CA LEU A 8 6.37 21.12 -21.77
C LEU A 8 6.19 20.14 -20.62
N ARG A 9 4.95 19.76 -20.31
CA ARG A 9 4.65 18.72 -19.29
C ARG A 9 5.20 17.37 -19.71
N ARG A 10 5.06 17.00 -20.98
CA ARG A 10 5.60 15.75 -21.54
C ARG A 10 7.13 15.74 -21.55
N MET A 11 7.79 16.87 -21.87
CA MET A 11 9.26 16.99 -21.78
C MET A 11 9.76 16.90 -20.34
N LYS A 12 9.08 17.53 -19.38
CA LYS A 12 9.43 17.46 -17.94
C LYS A 12 9.20 16.04 -17.39
N MET A 13 8.10 15.39 -17.77
CA MET A 13 7.84 13.99 -17.44
C MET A 13 8.88 13.05 -18.07
N LYS A 14 9.30 13.29 -19.33
CA LYS A 14 10.35 12.50 -19.95
C LYS A 14 11.67 12.59 -19.18
N ASN A 15 11.95 13.74 -18.57
CA ASN A 15 13.17 13.93 -17.78
C ASN A 15 13.19 13.02 -16.52
N ILE A 16 12.13 12.96 -15.72
CA ILE A 16 12.12 12.07 -14.54
C ILE A 16 12.22 10.60 -14.90
N TYR A 17 11.68 10.18 -16.04
CA TYR A 17 11.77 8.79 -16.50
C TYR A 17 13.15 8.40 -17.05
N THR A 18 13.91 9.38 -17.52
CA THR A 18 15.27 9.16 -18.05
C THR A 18 16.38 9.34 -17.00
N MET A 19 16.04 9.70 -15.75
CA MET A 19 17.00 9.81 -14.65
C MET A 19 17.75 8.47 -14.45
N SER A 20 19.03 8.55 -14.21
CA SER A 20 19.84 7.39 -13.77
C SER A 20 19.40 6.92 -12.37
N VAL A 21 19.83 5.74 -11.98
CA VAL A 21 19.56 5.18 -10.64
C VAL A 21 20.14 6.10 -9.55
N GLU A 22 21.34 6.65 -9.78
CA GLU A 22 22.02 7.57 -8.89
C GLU A 22 21.25 8.87 -8.73
N GLU A 23 20.75 9.44 -9.83
CA GLU A 23 19.93 10.63 -9.82
C GLU A 23 18.60 10.42 -9.08
N VAL A 24 17.97 9.24 -9.26
CA VAL A 24 16.75 8.86 -8.53
C VAL A 24 17.01 8.80 -7.03
N LYS A 25 18.14 8.24 -6.60
CA LYS A 25 18.54 8.14 -5.19
C LYS A 25 18.88 9.50 -4.58
N ALA A 26 19.64 10.33 -5.30
CA ALA A 26 20.25 11.56 -4.76
C ALA A 26 19.24 12.65 -4.40
N ASN A 27 18.13 12.74 -5.11
CA ASN A 27 17.16 13.85 -4.98
C ASN A 27 15.76 13.36 -4.56
N ALA A 28 15.67 12.24 -3.89
CA ALA A 28 14.40 11.66 -3.47
C ALA A 28 13.70 12.58 -2.44
N LYS A 29 12.46 12.97 -2.72
CA LYS A 29 11.64 13.82 -1.84
C LYS A 29 11.01 13.06 -0.68
N ILE A 30 10.95 11.73 -0.77
CA ILE A 30 10.53 10.81 0.29
C ILE A 30 11.73 9.94 0.64
N LYS A 31 11.88 9.57 1.91
CA LYS A 31 12.93 8.64 2.33
C LYS A 31 12.88 7.38 1.48
N LEU A 32 14.01 6.98 0.91
CA LEU A 32 14.14 5.83 0.04
C LEU A 32 15.09 4.80 0.66
N ASN A 33 14.57 3.62 0.96
CA ASN A 33 15.35 2.46 1.38
C ASN A 33 15.45 1.49 0.21
N VAL A 34 16.63 1.41 -0.41
CA VAL A 34 16.88 0.49 -1.51
C VAL A 34 17.26 -0.87 -0.96
N CYS A 35 16.66 -1.90 -1.52
CA CYS A 35 16.89 -3.30 -1.19
C CYS A 35 17.42 -4.02 -2.42
N ASP A 36 18.42 -4.87 -2.26
CA ASP A 36 19.00 -5.62 -3.38
C ASP A 36 17.94 -6.49 -4.06
N HIS A 37 17.09 -7.14 -3.23
CA HIS A 37 16.00 -7.99 -3.69
C HIS A 37 14.70 -7.73 -2.91
N GLU A 38 13.58 -8.19 -3.47
CA GLU A 38 12.27 -8.14 -2.78
C GLU A 38 12.28 -8.89 -1.44
N VAL A 39 13.09 -9.94 -1.32
CA VAL A 39 13.23 -10.73 -0.08
C VAL A 39 13.79 -9.87 1.06
N ASP A 40 14.81 -9.05 0.79
CA ASP A 40 15.40 -8.14 1.78
C ASP A 40 14.41 -7.08 2.21
N MET A 41 13.65 -6.56 1.24
CA MET A 41 12.57 -5.60 1.53
C MET A 41 11.53 -6.21 2.47
N TYR A 42 11.11 -7.46 2.22
CA TYR A 42 10.12 -8.13 3.05
C TYR A 42 10.60 -8.36 4.49
N TRP A 43 11.87 -8.68 4.68
CA TRP A 43 12.48 -8.77 6.00
C TRP A 43 12.52 -7.41 6.70
N LYS A 44 12.98 -6.36 6.01
CA LYS A 44 13.03 -5.00 6.60
C LYS A 44 11.66 -4.51 7.05
N VAL A 45 10.63 -4.71 6.25
CA VAL A 45 9.26 -4.34 6.61
C VAL A 45 8.76 -5.17 7.80
N ALA A 46 8.96 -6.49 7.80
CA ALA A 46 8.55 -7.36 8.90
C ALA A 46 9.24 -7.00 10.21
N ILE A 47 10.53 -6.67 10.16
CA ILE A 47 11.31 -6.24 11.33
C ILE A 47 10.77 -4.89 11.85
N GLU A 48 10.54 -3.90 10.99
CA GLU A 48 10.03 -2.59 11.42
C GLU A 48 8.62 -2.69 12.05
N VAL A 49 7.76 -3.58 11.50
CA VAL A 49 6.45 -3.88 12.09
C VAL A 49 6.64 -4.48 13.48
N LEU A 50 7.51 -5.50 13.61
CA LEU A 50 7.77 -6.15 14.88
C LEU A 50 8.34 -5.18 15.92
N GLU A 51 9.35 -4.39 15.56
CA GLU A 51 9.97 -3.38 16.45
C GLU A 51 8.93 -2.38 16.97
N THR A 52 8.00 -1.95 16.10
CA THR A 52 6.91 -1.04 16.52
C THR A 52 5.98 -1.71 17.54
N ILE A 53 5.69 -3.00 17.34
CA ILE A 53 4.87 -3.79 18.29
C ILE A 53 5.62 -3.98 19.62
N GLU A 54 6.90 -4.35 19.58
CA GLU A 54 7.69 -4.55 20.79
C GLU A 54 7.87 -3.27 21.61
N GLU A 55 8.07 -2.13 20.93
CA GLU A 55 8.17 -0.82 21.59
C GLU A 55 6.88 -0.48 22.33
N ASN A 56 5.73 -0.64 21.68
CA ASN A 56 4.44 -0.39 22.34
C ASN A 56 4.17 -1.40 23.46
N ASN A 57 4.50 -2.69 23.27
CA ASN A 57 4.36 -3.70 24.33
C ASN A 57 5.20 -3.37 25.58
N LYS A 58 6.43 -2.88 25.41
CA LYS A 58 7.29 -2.44 26.52
C LYS A 58 6.68 -1.29 27.31
N ASN A 59 5.93 -0.43 26.63
CA ASN A 59 5.26 0.72 27.23
C ASN A 59 3.84 0.39 27.72
N ASN A 60 3.38 -0.86 27.61
CA ASN A 60 2.00 -1.29 27.86
C ASN A 60 0.96 -0.51 27.03
N GLU A 61 1.32 -0.10 25.83
CA GLU A 61 0.46 0.61 24.89
C GLU A 61 -0.09 -0.33 23.81
N PRO A 62 -1.32 -0.08 23.31
CA PRO A 62 -1.82 -0.79 22.14
C PRO A 62 -1.03 -0.40 20.90
N THR A 63 -0.91 -1.32 19.94
CA THR A 63 -0.37 -1.06 18.61
C THR A 63 -1.52 -1.01 17.60
N VAL A 64 -1.75 0.14 17.00
CA VAL A 64 -2.79 0.31 15.97
C VAL A 64 -2.14 0.44 14.60
N MET A 65 -2.45 -0.45 13.68
CA MET A 65 -1.87 -0.45 12.33
C MET A 65 -2.93 -0.70 11.26
N VAL A 66 -2.76 -0.05 10.10
CA VAL A 66 -3.41 -0.46 8.85
C VAL A 66 -2.46 -1.40 8.12
N ILE A 67 -2.92 -2.63 7.87
CA ILE A 67 -2.14 -3.69 7.25
C ILE A 67 -2.77 -4.17 5.94
N PRO A 68 -2.01 -4.35 4.84
CA PRO A 68 -2.53 -4.75 3.54
C PRO A 68 -2.70 -6.27 3.43
N TYR A 69 -3.45 -6.74 2.45
CA TYR A 69 -3.28 -8.12 1.98
C TYR A 69 -2.01 -8.28 1.10
N GLY A 70 -1.65 -7.27 0.32
CA GLY A 70 -0.44 -7.28 -0.53
C GLY A 70 0.53 -6.13 -0.21
N PRO A 71 1.87 -6.37 -0.20
CA PRO A 71 2.60 -7.59 -0.59
C PRO A 71 2.56 -8.69 0.49
N LEU A 72 2.52 -9.95 0.05
CA LEU A 72 2.40 -11.11 0.96
C LEU A 72 3.71 -11.44 1.71
N GLY A 73 4.84 -11.10 1.10
CA GLY A 73 6.15 -11.49 1.61
C GLY A 73 6.46 -11.12 3.05
N PRO A 74 6.10 -9.95 3.57
CA PRO A 74 6.34 -9.59 4.97
C PRO A 74 5.68 -10.54 5.98
N TYR A 75 4.51 -11.10 5.65
CA TYR A 75 3.74 -11.91 6.62
C TYR A 75 4.43 -13.19 7.05
N SER A 76 5.00 -13.97 6.12
CA SER A 76 5.71 -15.19 6.49
C SER A 76 6.92 -14.92 7.37
N ARG A 77 7.58 -13.76 7.21
CA ARG A 77 8.70 -13.30 8.05
C ARG A 77 8.19 -12.86 9.41
N LEU A 78 7.09 -12.11 9.44
CA LEU A 78 6.48 -11.64 10.68
C LEU A 78 5.97 -12.84 11.52
N VAL A 79 5.30 -13.82 10.90
CA VAL A 79 4.89 -15.07 11.55
C VAL A 79 6.11 -15.78 12.17
N TYR A 80 7.19 -15.93 11.40
CA TYR A 80 8.42 -16.55 11.90
C TYR A 80 8.99 -15.79 13.10
N LEU A 81 9.11 -14.47 12.99
CA LEU A 81 9.66 -13.63 14.06
C LEU A 81 8.81 -13.66 15.33
N VAL A 82 7.49 -13.49 15.18
CA VAL A 82 6.53 -13.50 16.29
C VAL A 82 6.60 -14.83 17.05
N ASN A 83 6.48 -15.95 16.35
CA ASN A 83 6.48 -17.28 16.98
C ASN A 83 7.84 -17.59 17.60
N LYS A 84 8.95 -17.30 16.89
CA LYS A 84 10.32 -17.59 17.35
C LYS A 84 10.72 -16.77 18.58
N TYR A 85 10.42 -15.47 18.56
CA TYR A 85 10.83 -14.55 19.64
C TYR A 85 9.73 -14.34 20.69
N ARG A 86 8.61 -15.05 20.55
CA ARG A 86 7.48 -15.03 21.49
C ARG A 86 6.90 -13.65 21.71
N VAL A 87 6.82 -12.84 20.64
CA VAL A 87 6.28 -11.48 20.71
C VAL A 87 4.76 -11.52 20.74
N SER A 88 4.15 -10.98 21.79
CA SER A 88 2.69 -10.96 21.91
C SER A 88 2.07 -9.92 20.98
N LEU A 89 1.07 -10.36 20.20
CA LEU A 89 0.22 -9.50 19.38
C LEU A 89 -1.13 -9.21 20.06
N LYS A 90 -1.35 -9.60 21.31
CA LYS A 90 -2.65 -9.43 22.00
C LYS A 90 -3.09 -7.98 22.14
N ASN A 91 -2.14 -7.05 22.25
CA ASN A 91 -2.40 -5.61 22.31
C ASN A 91 -2.41 -4.94 20.91
N CYS A 92 -2.31 -5.73 19.83
CA CYS A 92 -2.41 -5.20 18.48
C CYS A 92 -3.87 -5.05 18.04
N ILE A 93 -4.14 -3.95 17.37
CA ILE A 93 -5.40 -3.67 16.68
C ILE A 93 -5.04 -3.51 15.21
N PHE A 94 -5.38 -4.49 14.39
CA PHE A 94 -5.12 -4.48 12.97
C PHE A 94 -6.36 -4.11 12.19
N ILE A 95 -6.28 -2.99 11.50
CA ILE A 95 -7.23 -2.55 10.49
C ILE A 95 -6.70 -3.08 9.15
N ASN A 96 -7.33 -4.12 8.61
CA ASN A 96 -6.99 -4.60 7.28
C ASN A 96 -7.36 -3.54 6.25
N MET A 97 -6.53 -3.37 5.21
CA MET A 97 -6.54 -2.20 4.35
C MET A 97 -7.75 -2.15 3.43
N ASP A 98 -8.18 -3.31 2.92
CA ASP A 98 -9.20 -3.40 1.88
C ASP A 98 -9.80 -4.81 1.76
N GLU A 99 -10.87 -4.92 0.99
CA GLU A 99 -11.48 -6.18 0.56
C GLU A 99 -12.22 -5.99 -0.77
N TYR A 100 -12.25 -7.03 -1.57
CA TYR A 100 -13.11 -7.11 -2.74
C TYR A 100 -14.59 -7.27 -2.38
N LEU A 101 -15.43 -6.71 -3.23
CA LEU A 101 -16.88 -6.78 -3.07
C LEU A 101 -17.54 -7.37 -4.33
N THR A 102 -18.71 -8.00 -4.11
CA THR A 102 -19.61 -8.42 -5.18
C THR A 102 -20.20 -7.23 -5.95
N ASP A 103 -20.93 -7.50 -7.03
CA ASP A 103 -21.67 -6.45 -7.75
C ASP A 103 -22.73 -5.74 -6.89
N ASP A 104 -23.27 -6.45 -5.89
CA ASP A 104 -24.20 -5.90 -4.89
C ASP A 104 -23.49 -5.12 -3.77
N LYS A 105 -22.16 -5.00 -3.86
CA LYS A 105 -21.29 -4.31 -2.87
C LYS A 105 -21.25 -4.99 -1.50
N GLU A 106 -21.52 -6.28 -1.47
CA GLU A 106 -21.32 -7.15 -0.31
C GLU A 106 -19.92 -7.76 -0.35
N TYR A 107 -19.44 -8.25 0.78
CA TYR A 107 -18.19 -8.99 0.78
C TYR A 107 -18.26 -10.23 -0.13
N ILE A 108 -17.22 -10.50 -0.90
CA ILE A 108 -17.08 -11.80 -1.56
C ILE A 108 -16.97 -12.90 -0.51
N ASP A 109 -17.21 -14.16 -0.92
CA ASP A 109 -17.08 -15.31 0.00
C ASP A 109 -15.68 -15.33 0.63
N ILE A 110 -15.60 -15.57 1.94
CA ILE A 110 -14.33 -15.65 2.65
C ILE A 110 -13.45 -16.81 2.14
N ASN A 111 -14.07 -17.84 1.55
CA ASN A 111 -13.36 -18.98 0.95
C ASN A 111 -12.93 -18.72 -0.49
N ASP A 112 -13.38 -17.64 -1.11
CA ASP A 112 -12.92 -17.25 -2.43
C ASP A 112 -11.38 -17.05 -2.39
N PRO A 113 -10.62 -17.61 -3.37
CA PRO A 113 -9.18 -17.39 -3.46
C PRO A 113 -8.75 -15.92 -3.49
N LEU A 114 -9.60 -15.03 -3.98
CA LEU A 114 -9.37 -13.59 -4.05
C LEU A 114 -9.74 -12.84 -2.76
N SER A 115 -10.45 -13.47 -1.82
CA SER A 115 -10.83 -12.80 -0.56
C SER A 115 -9.60 -12.45 0.27
N PHE A 116 -9.43 -11.17 0.58
CA PHE A 116 -8.35 -10.70 1.45
C PHE A 116 -8.59 -11.13 2.89
N ARG A 117 -9.84 -11.18 3.36
CA ARG A 117 -10.21 -11.71 4.67
C ARG A 117 -9.79 -13.17 4.81
N GLY A 118 -10.17 -14.00 3.84
CA GLY A 118 -9.76 -15.40 3.80
C GLY A 118 -8.27 -15.57 3.62
N GLY A 119 -7.67 -14.74 2.76
CA GLY A 119 -6.23 -14.69 2.53
C GLY A 119 -5.45 -14.37 3.80
N MET A 120 -5.81 -13.33 4.53
CA MET A 120 -5.15 -12.95 5.79
C MET A 120 -5.24 -14.05 6.85
N ASN A 121 -6.37 -14.77 6.92
CA ASN A 121 -6.46 -15.94 7.79
C ASN A 121 -5.44 -17.01 7.39
N ARG A 122 -5.32 -17.32 6.09
CA ARG A 122 -4.43 -18.38 5.58
C ARG A 122 -2.94 -18.04 5.72
N ILE A 123 -2.56 -16.77 5.51
CA ILE A 123 -1.13 -16.40 5.43
C ILE A 123 -0.58 -15.79 6.72
N PHE A 124 -1.45 -15.37 7.64
CA PHE A 124 -1.02 -14.66 8.84
C PHE A 124 -1.74 -15.13 10.11
N TYR A 125 -3.03 -14.85 10.28
CA TYR A 125 -3.70 -15.05 11.56
C TYR A 125 -3.70 -16.51 12.04
N ASN A 126 -3.91 -17.49 11.15
CA ASN A 126 -3.93 -18.91 11.52
C ASN A 126 -2.52 -19.51 11.69
N LEU A 127 -1.46 -18.76 11.37
CA LEU A 127 -0.07 -19.23 11.47
C LEU A 127 0.66 -18.69 12.70
N ILE A 128 0.07 -17.75 13.39
CA ILE A 128 0.59 -17.25 14.68
C ILE A 128 0.13 -18.21 15.79
N ASP A 129 1.05 -18.55 16.70
CA ASP A 129 0.72 -19.35 17.88
C ASP A 129 -0.43 -18.70 18.67
N GLU A 130 -1.44 -19.47 19.05
CA GLU A 130 -2.69 -18.99 19.61
C GLU A 130 -2.48 -18.04 20.81
N GLU A 131 -1.56 -18.39 21.68
CA GLU A 131 -1.21 -17.61 22.88
C GLU A 131 -0.55 -16.26 22.58
N LEU A 132 -0.04 -16.05 21.37
CA LEU A 132 0.59 -14.78 20.93
C LEU A 132 -0.32 -13.96 20.01
N ASN A 133 -1.37 -14.55 19.49
CA ASN A 133 -2.12 -14.01 18.37
C ASN A 133 -2.93 -12.77 18.73
N VAL A 134 -3.21 -11.99 17.68
CA VAL A 134 -4.17 -10.88 17.75
C VAL A 134 -5.54 -11.41 18.13
N LEU A 135 -6.20 -10.76 19.08
CA LEU A 135 -7.55 -11.11 19.48
C LEU A 135 -8.51 -11.00 18.29
N PRO A 136 -9.46 -11.93 18.09
CA PRO A 136 -10.37 -11.90 16.94
C PRO A 136 -11.10 -10.56 16.75
N GLU A 137 -11.55 -9.94 17.85
CA GLU A 137 -12.22 -8.63 17.84
C GLU A 137 -11.34 -7.47 17.40
N ASN A 138 -10.02 -7.65 17.44
CA ASN A 138 -9.02 -6.66 17.03
C ASN A 138 -8.54 -6.85 15.58
N ARG A 139 -9.11 -7.83 14.84
CA ARG A 139 -8.84 -8.09 13.41
C ARG A 139 -9.92 -7.42 12.59
N SER A 140 -9.87 -6.10 12.45
CA SER A 140 -10.90 -5.35 11.73
C SER A 140 -10.66 -5.37 10.22
N PHE A 141 -11.75 -5.51 9.45
CA PHE A 141 -11.78 -5.25 8.01
C PHE A 141 -12.70 -4.05 7.75
N PRO A 142 -12.44 -3.23 6.71
CA PRO A 142 -13.37 -2.19 6.30
C PRO A 142 -14.72 -2.83 5.98
N ASP A 143 -15.81 -2.26 6.48
CA ASP A 143 -17.15 -2.81 6.36
C ASP A 143 -17.97 -1.97 5.37
N PRO A 144 -18.51 -2.54 4.28
CA PRO A 144 -19.30 -1.79 3.32
C PRO A 144 -20.58 -1.18 3.92
N HIS A 145 -21.09 -1.75 5.04
CA HIS A 145 -22.24 -1.21 5.77
C HIS A 145 -21.87 -0.19 6.86
N ASN A 146 -20.60 -0.19 7.28
CA ASN A 146 -20.04 0.82 8.18
C ASN A 146 -18.64 1.28 7.71
N PRO A 147 -18.54 2.06 6.62
CA PRO A 147 -17.25 2.55 6.14
C PRO A 147 -16.50 3.41 7.15
N ASN A 148 -17.15 3.94 8.17
CA ASN A 148 -16.54 4.74 9.22
C ASN A 148 -15.73 3.91 10.24
N LYS A 149 -15.90 2.61 10.26
CA LYS A 149 -15.28 1.71 11.25
C LYS A 149 -13.75 1.88 11.40
N PRO A 150 -12.95 2.05 10.34
CA PRO A 150 -11.53 2.33 10.49
C PRO A 150 -11.27 3.64 11.27
N MET A 151 -11.98 4.71 10.96
CA MET A 151 -11.87 5.98 11.67
C MET A 151 -12.28 5.85 13.14
N GLU A 152 -13.40 5.18 13.44
CA GLU A 152 -13.87 4.92 14.80
C GLU A 152 -12.82 4.19 15.64
N ILE A 153 -12.12 3.23 15.05
CA ILE A 153 -11.03 2.51 15.72
C ILE A 153 -9.86 3.47 16.00
N ILE A 154 -9.42 4.24 15.01
CA ILE A 154 -8.31 5.19 15.17
C ILE A 154 -8.64 6.23 16.26
N GLU A 155 -9.85 6.78 16.25
CA GLU A 155 -10.32 7.74 17.25
C GLU A 155 -10.42 7.12 18.65
N LYS A 156 -10.92 5.89 18.75
CA LYS A 156 -11.02 5.16 20.03
C LYS A 156 -9.66 5.00 20.70
N TYR A 157 -8.61 4.70 19.95
CA TYR A 157 -7.27 4.51 20.46
C TYR A 157 -6.41 5.79 20.46
N GLY A 158 -6.88 6.86 19.80
CA GLY A 158 -6.19 8.14 19.70
C GLY A 158 -4.88 8.10 18.91
N LYS A 159 -4.63 7.03 18.16
CA LYS A 159 -3.39 6.84 17.38
C LYS A 159 -3.54 5.87 16.22
N LEU A 160 -2.67 6.03 15.23
CA LEU A 160 -2.36 5.04 14.21
C LEU A 160 -0.84 4.98 14.10
N ASP A 161 -0.23 3.89 14.52
CA ASP A 161 1.22 3.81 14.62
C ASP A 161 1.88 3.63 13.25
N MET A 162 1.31 2.80 12.38
CA MET A 162 1.88 2.52 11.06
C MET A 162 0.81 2.13 10.04
N VAL A 163 1.05 2.55 8.81
CA VAL A 163 0.44 1.99 7.60
C VAL A 163 1.55 1.45 6.73
N PHE A 164 1.48 0.21 6.28
CA PHE A 164 2.37 -0.30 5.24
C PHE A 164 1.56 -0.94 4.12
N GLY A 165 2.10 -0.97 2.89
CA GLY A 165 1.39 -1.54 1.76
C GLY A 165 2.14 -1.44 0.44
N GLY A 166 1.65 -2.13 -0.57
CA GLY A 166 2.15 -2.05 -1.94
C GLY A 166 1.67 -0.77 -2.64
N VAL A 167 2.48 -0.28 -3.56
CA VAL A 167 2.09 0.81 -4.47
C VAL A 167 1.64 0.20 -5.79
N GLY A 168 0.45 0.57 -6.24
CA GLY A 168 -0.10 0.11 -7.50
C GLY A 168 0.56 0.72 -8.74
N ILE A 169 0.24 0.16 -9.90
CA ILE A 169 0.87 0.52 -11.18
C ILE A 169 0.65 1.99 -11.58
N ASN A 170 -0.50 2.56 -11.22
CA ASN A 170 -0.84 3.97 -11.47
C ASN A 170 -0.46 4.91 -10.31
N GLY A 171 0.21 4.39 -9.27
CA GLY A 171 0.64 5.15 -8.09
C GLY A 171 -0.40 5.25 -6.99
N HIS A 172 -1.45 4.41 -7.01
CA HIS A 172 -2.40 4.32 -5.91
C HIS A 172 -1.78 3.65 -4.67
N TYR A 173 -2.37 3.90 -3.51
CA TYR A 173 -2.07 3.22 -2.25
C TYR A 173 -3.37 2.64 -1.68
N ALA A 174 -3.39 1.36 -1.29
CA ALA A 174 -4.64 0.59 -1.18
C ALA A 174 -5.41 0.65 -2.51
N PHE A 175 -6.74 0.80 -2.49
CA PHE A 175 -7.50 1.12 -3.70
C PHE A 175 -7.87 2.61 -3.79
N ASN A 176 -7.04 3.51 -3.22
CA ASN A 176 -7.22 4.95 -3.43
C ASN A 176 -6.72 5.33 -4.83
N GLU A 177 -7.54 5.00 -5.82
CA GLU A 177 -7.27 5.19 -7.24
C GLU A 177 -7.15 6.67 -7.62
N PRO A 178 -6.32 7.01 -8.63
CA PRO A 178 -6.36 8.33 -9.24
C PRO A 178 -7.79 8.73 -9.65
N PRO A 179 -8.11 10.03 -9.69
CA PRO A 179 -9.36 10.51 -10.28
C PRO A 179 -9.54 9.99 -11.70
N ARG A 180 -10.78 9.71 -12.08
CA ARG A 180 -11.12 9.29 -13.46
C ARG A 180 -10.87 10.43 -14.44
N ASP A 181 -10.68 10.08 -15.72
CA ASP A 181 -10.54 11.09 -16.78
C ASP A 181 -11.70 12.07 -16.76
N GLY A 182 -11.36 13.36 -16.73
CA GLY A 182 -12.33 14.46 -16.65
C GLY A 182 -12.73 14.88 -15.22
N GLU A 183 -12.38 14.11 -14.18
CA GLU A 183 -12.55 14.53 -12.80
C GLU A 183 -11.42 15.51 -12.38
N ASN A 184 -11.82 16.66 -11.87
CA ASN A 184 -10.85 17.64 -11.33
C ASN A 184 -10.90 17.61 -9.80
N VAL A 185 -10.01 16.83 -9.20
CA VAL A 185 -9.95 16.63 -7.75
C VAL A 185 -8.73 17.35 -7.19
N SER A 186 -8.95 18.24 -6.22
CA SER A 186 -7.87 18.95 -5.54
C SER A 186 -7.06 17.98 -4.65
N ILE A 187 -5.83 18.38 -4.31
CA ILE A 187 -4.97 17.66 -3.36
C ILE A 187 -5.68 17.51 -2.02
N GLU A 188 -6.26 18.59 -1.51
CA GLU A 188 -6.97 18.62 -0.23
C GLU A 188 -8.17 17.69 -0.22
N GLU A 189 -9.00 17.71 -1.27
CA GLU A 189 -10.14 16.82 -1.41
C GLU A 189 -9.69 15.36 -1.43
N PHE A 190 -8.64 15.03 -2.20
CA PHE A 190 -8.15 13.66 -2.29
C PHE A 190 -7.57 13.16 -0.96
N MET A 191 -6.81 13.99 -0.26
CA MET A 191 -6.26 13.67 1.06
C MET A 191 -7.34 13.45 2.12
N ASN A 192 -8.49 14.11 1.98
CA ASN A 192 -9.61 13.99 2.91
C ASN A 192 -10.61 12.88 2.53
N ARG A 193 -10.34 12.09 1.50
CA ARG A 193 -11.21 10.95 1.15
C ARG A 193 -11.19 9.89 2.24
N PRO A 194 -12.34 9.60 2.87
CA PRO A 194 -12.42 8.58 3.91
C PRO A 194 -12.47 7.17 3.31
N THR A 195 -12.47 6.18 4.17
CA THR A 195 -12.80 4.79 3.83
C THR A 195 -14.11 4.73 3.07
N ARG A 196 -14.12 4.00 1.94
CA ARG A 196 -15.28 3.99 1.03
C ARG A 196 -15.30 2.77 0.13
N VAL A 197 -16.49 2.46 -0.34
CA VAL A 197 -16.72 1.55 -1.48
C VAL A 197 -16.44 2.30 -2.78
N LEU A 198 -15.75 1.67 -3.71
CA LEU A 198 -15.46 2.23 -5.02
C LEU A 198 -15.35 1.14 -6.10
N GLU A 199 -15.42 1.57 -7.35
CA GLU A 199 -15.13 0.74 -8.51
C GLU A 199 -13.62 0.80 -8.80
N ILE A 200 -13.01 -0.38 -8.97
CA ILE A 200 -11.57 -0.52 -9.23
C ILE A 200 -11.24 0.01 -10.63
N SER A 201 -10.14 0.72 -10.79
CA SER A 201 -9.69 1.22 -12.09
C SER A 201 -9.33 0.06 -13.04
N ASN A 202 -9.40 0.33 -14.36
CA ASN A 202 -9.03 -0.66 -15.36
C ASN A 202 -7.56 -1.08 -15.27
N GLU A 203 -6.67 -0.15 -14.93
CA GLU A 203 -5.25 -0.38 -14.74
C GLU A 203 -5.00 -1.38 -13.59
N THR A 204 -5.65 -1.14 -12.46
CA THR A 204 -5.56 -2.01 -11.28
C THR A 204 -6.21 -3.36 -11.55
N LYS A 205 -7.37 -3.39 -12.20
CA LYS A 205 -8.03 -4.62 -12.60
C LYS A 205 -7.13 -5.46 -13.51
N THR A 206 -6.47 -4.82 -14.47
CA THR A 206 -5.58 -5.48 -15.43
C THR A 206 -4.36 -6.10 -14.73
N ILE A 207 -3.67 -5.34 -13.88
CA ILE A 207 -2.48 -5.88 -13.19
C ILE A 207 -2.87 -6.97 -12.19
N ASN A 208 -3.99 -6.83 -11.48
CA ASN A 208 -4.48 -7.85 -10.56
C ASN A 208 -4.92 -9.13 -11.28
N ALA A 209 -5.56 -9.02 -12.44
CA ALA A 209 -5.90 -10.16 -13.28
C ALA A 209 -4.64 -10.89 -13.77
N PHE A 210 -3.63 -10.14 -14.19
CA PHE A 210 -2.33 -10.72 -14.57
C PHE A 210 -1.69 -11.50 -13.41
N MET A 211 -1.70 -10.93 -12.21
CA MET A 211 -1.02 -11.54 -11.06
C MET A 211 -1.80 -12.71 -10.43
N ASN A 212 -3.14 -12.65 -10.41
CA ASN A 212 -3.96 -13.55 -9.61
C ASN A 212 -4.91 -14.45 -10.41
N CYS A 213 -5.24 -14.09 -11.66
CA CYS A 213 -6.23 -14.79 -12.46
C CYS A 213 -5.67 -15.22 -13.83
N GLY A 214 -4.34 -15.31 -13.98
CA GLY A 214 -3.72 -15.73 -15.25
C GLY A 214 -4.08 -14.87 -16.46
N GLY A 215 -4.45 -13.59 -16.24
CA GLY A 215 -4.84 -12.64 -17.27
C GLY A 215 -6.35 -12.59 -17.57
N ASP A 216 -7.19 -13.35 -16.86
CA ASP A 216 -8.64 -13.23 -16.98
C ASP A 216 -9.14 -11.94 -16.30
N LEU A 217 -9.45 -10.95 -17.12
CA LEU A 217 -9.96 -9.64 -16.67
C LEU A 217 -11.34 -9.74 -16.00
N ASN A 218 -12.12 -10.77 -16.31
CA ASN A 218 -13.43 -10.98 -15.70
C ASN A 218 -13.34 -11.70 -14.35
N GLY A 219 -12.20 -12.31 -14.06
CA GLY A 219 -11.94 -12.97 -12.79
C GLY A 219 -11.74 -12.01 -11.60
N ILE A 220 -11.51 -10.71 -11.85
CA ILE A 220 -11.33 -9.71 -10.79
C ILE A 220 -12.65 -9.01 -10.50
N PRO A 221 -13.10 -8.94 -9.22
CA PRO A 221 -14.28 -8.20 -8.82
C PRO A 221 -14.24 -6.74 -9.28
N LYS A 222 -15.43 -6.20 -9.57
CA LYS A 222 -15.56 -4.80 -10.04
C LYS A 222 -15.41 -3.79 -8.91
N TYR A 223 -15.88 -4.14 -7.72
CA TYR A 223 -15.92 -3.26 -6.57
C TYR A 223 -15.00 -3.72 -5.45
N CYS A 224 -14.57 -2.76 -4.66
CA CYS A 224 -13.85 -2.98 -3.41
C CYS A 224 -14.27 -1.96 -2.36
N ILE A 225 -13.92 -2.25 -1.10
CA ILE A 225 -13.88 -1.27 -0.04
C ILE A 225 -12.44 -1.08 0.40
N THR A 226 -12.03 0.15 0.65
CA THR A 226 -10.64 0.48 1.00
C THR A 226 -10.57 1.56 2.07
N VAL A 227 -9.59 1.44 2.98
CA VAL A 227 -9.24 2.50 3.93
C VAL A 227 -8.83 3.75 3.14
N GLY A 228 -9.34 4.90 3.55
CA GLY A 228 -9.17 6.16 2.84
C GLY A 228 -7.82 6.84 3.09
N MET A 229 -7.50 7.80 2.24
CA MET A 229 -6.32 8.64 2.43
C MET A 229 -6.40 9.44 3.74
N LYS A 230 -7.60 9.84 4.15
CA LYS A 230 -7.84 10.58 5.38
C LYS A 230 -7.31 9.82 6.61
N GLU A 231 -7.68 8.55 6.74
CA GLU A 231 -7.21 7.69 7.82
C GLU A 231 -5.71 7.42 7.71
N MET A 232 -5.21 7.18 6.51
CA MET A 232 -3.78 6.88 6.29
C MET A 232 -2.87 8.04 6.68
N PHE A 233 -3.27 9.28 6.42
CA PHE A 233 -2.50 10.47 6.82
C PHE A 233 -2.43 10.68 8.34
N MET A 234 -3.25 10.00 9.12
CA MET A 234 -3.18 10.02 10.59
C MET A 234 -2.07 9.11 11.14
N ALA A 235 -1.46 8.28 10.32
CA ALA A 235 -0.40 7.36 10.77
C ALA A 235 0.86 8.12 11.19
N LYS A 236 1.56 7.62 12.20
CA LYS A 236 2.91 8.10 12.56
C LYS A 236 3.92 7.72 11.47
N LYS A 237 3.76 6.54 10.88
CA LYS A 237 4.68 5.98 9.87
C LYS A 237 3.89 5.49 8.65
N ILE A 238 4.30 5.88 7.45
CA ILE A 238 3.80 5.33 6.18
C ILE A 238 4.93 4.60 5.47
N ARG A 239 4.73 3.33 5.11
CA ARG A 239 5.73 2.48 4.47
C ARG A 239 5.19 1.92 3.17
N MET A 240 5.78 2.33 2.07
CA MET A 240 5.39 1.96 0.71
C MET A 240 6.35 0.92 0.17
N CYS A 241 5.82 -0.23 -0.29
CA CYS A 241 6.59 -1.33 -0.85
C CYS A 241 6.52 -1.32 -2.38
N MET A 242 7.66 -1.27 -3.03
CA MET A 242 7.78 -1.23 -4.50
C MET A 242 8.79 -2.28 -4.98
N PRO A 243 8.42 -3.58 -4.99
CA PRO A 243 9.34 -4.67 -5.29
C PRO A 243 9.54 -4.93 -6.79
N ARG A 244 8.66 -4.44 -7.65
CA ARG A 244 8.54 -4.89 -9.04
C ARG A 244 9.13 -3.89 -10.03
N ASP A 245 9.58 -4.39 -11.16
CA ASP A 245 10.08 -3.59 -12.27
C ASP A 245 9.03 -2.64 -12.85
N TRP A 246 7.75 -3.04 -12.88
CA TRP A 246 6.65 -2.18 -13.31
C TRP A 246 6.35 -1.03 -12.33
N ASN A 247 6.90 -1.06 -11.12
CA ASN A 247 6.85 0.08 -10.21
C ASN A 247 7.72 1.28 -10.66
N ALA A 248 8.65 1.07 -11.58
CA ALA A 248 9.66 2.08 -11.96
C ALA A 248 9.07 3.43 -12.40
N GLY A 249 7.94 3.41 -13.12
CA GLY A 249 7.24 4.63 -13.52
C GLY A 249 6.60 5.36 -12.34
N ALA A 250 5.86 4.63 -11.51
CA ALA A 250 5.20 5.17 -10.32
C ALA A 250 6.24 5.68 -9.30
N LEU A 251 7.33 4.95 -9.07
CA LEU A 251 8.41 5.35 -8.16
C LEU A 251 8.98 6.73 -8.52
N ARG A 252 9.29 6.96 -9.80
CA ARG A 252 9.81 8.25 -10.26
C ARG A 252 8.81 9.39 -10.09
N LYS A 253 7.54 9.14 -10.36
CA LYS A 253 6.47 10.13 -10.11
C LYS A 253 6.38 10.49 -8.62
N ILE A 254 6.45 9.50 -7.75
CA ILE A 254 6.35 9.69 -6.30
C ILE A 254 7.56 10.46 -5.77
N LEU A 255 8.77 10.12 -6.21
CA LEU A 255 10.00 10.72 -5.69
C LEU A 255 10.32 12.10 -6.30
N HIS A 256 10.01 12.31 -7.57
CA HIS A 256 10.48 13.47 -8.34
C HIS A 256 9.37 14.26 -9.05
N GLY A 257 8.18 13.66 -9.16
CA GLY A 257 7.02 14.28 -9.79
C GLY A 257 6.41 15.41 -8.96
N GLU A 258 5.41 16.05 -9.53
CA GLU A 258 4.56 17.00 -8.84
C GLU A 258 3.60 16.26 -7.90
N ILE A 259 3.30 16.86 -6.75
CA ILE A 259 2.28 16.36 -5.84
C ILE A 259 0.92 16.59 -6.51
N CYS A 260 0.16 15.53 -6.74
CA CYS A 260 -1.14 15.62 -7.38
C CYS A 260 -2.01 14.38 -7.09
N ALA A 261 -3.33 14.57 -7.15
CA ALA A 261 -4.30 13.49 -7.00
C ALA A 261 -4.16 12.39 -8.07
N ASN A 262 -3.67 12.73 -9.28
CA ASN A 262 -3.40 11.77 -10.37
C ASN A 262 -2.16 10.88 -10.14
N GLY A 263 -1.48 11.05 -9.00
CA GLY A 263 -0.41 10.19 -8.51
C GLY A 263 -0.54 10.07 -7.00
N PRO A 264 -1.53 9.33 -6.48
CA PRO A 264 -1.94 9.37 -5.08
C PRO A 264 -0.79 9.26 -4.07
N CYS A 265 0.16 8.35 -4.31
CA CYS A 265 1.32 8.22 -3.42
C CYS A 265 2.25 9.44 -3.44
N SER A 266 2.18 10.34 -4.44
CA SER A 266 2.95 11.59 -4.41
C SER A 266 2.53 12.50 -3.26
N LEU A 267 1.31 12.37 -2.76
CA LEU A 267 0.78 13.12 -1.62
C LEU A 267 1.54 12.80 -0.33
N PHE A 268 2.15 11.62 -0.21
CA PHE A 268 2.96 11.26 0.95
C PHE A 268 4.28 12.02 1.05
N GLN A 269 4.65 12.84 0.03
CA GLN A 269 5.69 13.86 0.18
C GLN A 269 5.31 14.92 1.25
N LEU A 270 4.03 15.05 1.59
CA LEU A 270 3.51 15.96 2.63
C LEU A 270 3.49 15.30 4.02
N HIS A 271 3.77 14.00 4.12
CA HIS A 271 3.75 13.27 5.38
C HIS A 271 5.11 13.33 6.09
N ALA A 272 5.09 13.51 7.41
CA ALA A 272 6.31 13.70 8.21
C ALA A 272 7.26 12.49 8.20
N ASP A 273 6.73 11.26 8.18
CA ASP A 273 7.50 10.02 8.17
C ASP A 273 6.95 9.00 7.15
N ALA A 274 7.02 9.38 5.87
CA ALA A 274 6.80 8.47 4.76
C ALA A 274 8.15 7.92 4.26
N MET A 275 8.19 6.61 3.95
CA MET A 275 9.36 5.95 3.40
C MET A 275 8.95 4.93 2.33
N ILE A 276 9.76 4.83 1.29
CA ILE A 276 9.64 3.82 0.24
C ILE A 276 10.71 2.75 0.45
N TYR A 277 10.29 1.51 0.53
CA TYR A 277 11.13 0.34 0.33
C TYR A 277 11.04 -0.07 -1.14
N ALA A 278 12.13 0.04 -1.88
CA ALA A 278 12.18 -0.31 -3.29
C ALA A 278 13.28 -1.33 -3.58
N SER A 279 12.99 -2.30 -4.43
CA SER A 279 14.06 -3.17 -4.97
C SER A 279 14.84 -2.44 -6.04
N GLU A 280 16.07 -2.88 -6.32
CA GLU A 280 16.90 -2.28 -7.38
C GLU A 280 16.23 -2.31 -8.76
N VAL A 281 15.42 -3.34 -9.06
CA VAL A 281 14.70 -3.42 -10.34
C VAL A 281 13.65 -2.31 -10.50
N ALA A 282 13.06 -1.86 -9.39
CA ALA A 282 12.11 -0.75 -9.40
C ALA A 282 12.77 0.61 -9.64
N LEU A 283 14.10 0.73 -9.42
CA LEU A 283 14.86 1.96 -9.70
C LEU A 283 15.29 2.08 -11.16
N GLN A 284 15.21 1.00 -11.94
CA GLN A 284 15.59 1.05 -13.35
C GLN A 284 14.68 2.01 -14.13
N SER A 285 15.21 2.59 -15.23
CA SER A 285 14.41 3.47 -16.08
C SER A 285 13.23 2.70 -16.68
N PRO A 286 12.01 3.28 -16.70
CA PRO A 286 10.89 2.70 -17.46
C PRO A 286 11.02 2.94 -18.97
N VAL A 287 12.00 3.74 -19.43
CA VAL A 287 12.22 4.04 -20.85
C VAL A 287 12.94 2.86 -21.50
N PRO A 288 12.34 2.22 -22.53
CA PRO A 288 12.89 0.99 -23.10
C PRO A 288 14.32 1.10 -23.63
N GLU A 289 14.69 2.27 -24.18
CA GLU A 289 15.99 2.51 -24.81
C GLU A 289 17.16 2.55 -23.80
N ILE A 290 16.86 2.85 -22.54
CA ILE A 290 17.88 2.96 -21.49
C ILE A 290 17.68 1.96 -20.37
N ARG A 291 16.62 1.16 -20.43
CA ARG A 291 16.33 0.13 -19.43
C ARG A 291 17.31 -1.04 -19.57
N VAL A 292 18.01 -1.34 -18.51
CA VAL A 292 18.83 -2.56 -18.46
C VAL A 292 17.91 -3.73 -18.12
N TYR A 293 17.66 -4.56 -19.13
CA TYR A 293 17.01 -5.85 -18.91
C TYR A 293 18.06 -6.83 -18.41
N ASN A 294 17.92 -7.32 -17.20
CA ASN A 294 18.70 -8.47 -16.76
C ASN A 294 18.27 -9.66 -17.64
N LYS A 295 19.11 -10.04 -18.57
CA LYS A 295 18.95 -11.22 -19.41
C LYS A 295 19.23 -12.49 -18.61
#